data_0efecec843e4b6f2e3c5c0c69927657f
#
_entry.id   0efecec843e4b6f2e3c5c0c69927657f
#
_cell.length_a   1.000
_cell.length_b   1.000
_cell.length_c   1.000
_cell.angle_alpha   90.00
_cell.angle_beta   90.00
_cell.angle_gamma   90.00
#
_symmetry.space_group_name_H-M   'P 1'
#
loop_
_entity.id
_entity.type
_entity.pdbx_description
1 polymer ?
#
loop_
_entity_poly.entity_id
_entity_poly.type
_entity_poly.pdbx_seq_one_letter_code
_entity_poly.pdbx_strand_id
1 'polypeptide(L)'
;MNSNPVFLDVTRLAIPLYVLGILIELVAIRYWKRKGEFETRDALTSLLMGAGNVAAGLLLGFVSVVALLWVWQFRFFDLGLHWWVFVAAFIFDDLRYYCYHRIAHRVRWVWAEHVNHHSSQHYNLTTALRQSWTGQMTGMFVLQVPLVLLGFHPAVIAFVYGFNLIYQFWIHTEAIDKFPRPIEYVFNTPSHHRVHHATNPRYLDANYAGTLIIWDRMFGTFVEELPEDMPRYGIVKNVGTFNPVRVAFHEWVGMLKDVFSRGLTLRQRLLYMIAPPGWSHDGSRKTSEDLKADYVRLNPSEAGKPGLPQKYSL
;
A
#
# COMPACT_ATOMS: atom_id res chain seq x y z
N MET A 1 -29.20 -24.93 -10.74
CA MET A 1 -27.97 -24.52 -11.43
C MET A 1 -27.45 -23.24 -10.76
N ASN A 2 -26.49 -23.34 -9.85
CA ASN A 2 -25.90 -22.16 -9.25
C ASN A 2 -24.88 -21.59 -10.24
N SER A 3 -25.32 -20.63 -11.07
CA SER A 3 -24.39 -19.85 -11.87
C SER A 3 -23.49 -19.04 -10.91
N ASN A 4 -22.18 -19.23 -10.97
CA ASN A 4 -21.27 -18.38 -10.23
C ASN A 4 -21.53 -16.92 -10.64
N PRO A 5 -21.69 -15.98 -9.68
CA PRO A 5 -21.91 -14.59 -10.01
C PRO A 5 -20.67 -14.04 -10.75
N VAL A 6 -20.91 -13.38 -11.88
CA VAL A 6 -19.87 -12.69 -12.64
C VAL A 6 -20.12 -11.19 -12.48
N PHE A 7 -19.19 -10.50 -11.85
CA PHE A 7 -19.21 -9.05 -11.73
C PHE A 7 -18.21 -8.42 -12.71
N LEU A 8 -18.55 -7.23 -13.17
CA LEU A 8 -17.64 -6.43 -13.97
C LEU A 8 -16.42 -6.01 -13.13
N ASP A 9 -15.25 -5.99 -13.75
CA ASP A 9 -14.04 -5.41 -13.13
C ASP A 9 -14.19 -3.89 -13.07
N VAL A 10 -14.62 -3.41 -11.90
CA VAL A 10 -14.92 -1.99 -11.68
C VAL A 10 -13.68 -1.10 -11.81
N THR A 11 -12.48 -1.64 -11.55
CA THR A 11 -11.24 -0.88 -11.68
C THR A 11 -10.93 -0.57 -13.15
N ARG A 12 -11.20 -1.51 -14.05
CA ARG A 12 -11.08 -1.28 -15.50
C ARG A 12 -12.12 -0.31 -16.02
N LEU A 13 -13.35 -0.41 -15.51
CA LEU A 13 -14.40 0.57 -15.85
C LEU A 13 -14.04 1.98 -15.37
N ALA A 14 -13.25 2.10 -14.31
CA ALA A 14 -12.81 3.39 -13.77
C ALA A 14 -11.62 4.01 -14.54
N ILE A 15 -11.00 3.32 -15.50
CA ILE A 15 -9.85 3.87 -16.26
C ILE A 15 -10.13 5.26 -16.85
N PRO A 16 -11.30 5.55 -17.49
CA PRO A 16 -11.58 6.90 -17.97
C PRO A 16 -11.61 7.95 -16.85
N LEU A 17 -12.08 7.59 -15.64
CA LEU A 17 -12.09 8.46 -14.47
C LEU A 17 -10.67 8.71 -13.97
N TYR A 18 -9.78 7.72 -14.00
CA TYR A 18 -8.38 7.89 -13.65
C TYR A 18 -7.69 8.87 -14.60
N VAL A 19 -7.88 8.71 -15.91
CA VAL A 19 -7.32 9.62 -16.92
C VAL A 19 -7.86 11.03 -16.71
N LEU A 20 -9.17 11.20 -16.55
CA LEU A 20 -9.79 12.48 -16.29
C LEU A 20 -9.26 13.13 -15.00
N GLY A 21 -9.14 12.37 -13.91
CA GLY A 21 -8.60 12.85 -12.63
C GLY A 21 -7.17 13.37 -12.78
N ILE A 22 -6.29 12.63 -13.45
CA ILE A 22 -4.90 13.04 -13.72
C ILE A 22 -4.87 14.34 -14.56
N LEU A 23 -5.70 14.45 -15.56
CA LEU A 23 -5.77 15.68 -16.39
C LEU A 23 -6.27 16.87 -15.56
N ILE A 24 -7.29 16.70 -14.72
CA ILE A 24 -7.79 17.74 -13.81
C ILE A 24 -6.70 18.16 -12.83
N GLU A 25 -5.99 17.21 -12.21
CA GLU A 25 -4.90 17.52 -11.28
C GLU A 25 -3.77 18.28 -11.97
N LEU A 26 -3.36 17.85 -13.18
CA LEU A 26 -2.34 18.54 -13.96
C LEU A 26 -2.75 20.00 -14.26
N VAL A 27 -4.01 20.23 -14.64
CA VAL A 27 -4.57 21.57 -14.84
C VAL A 27 -4.58 22.36 -13.52
N ALA A 28 -4.97 21.72 -12.42
CA ALA A 28 -5.02 22.35 -11.10
C ALA A 28 -3.63 22.81 -10.64
N ILE A 29 -2.62 21.96 -10.78
CA ILE A 29 -1.22 22.30 -10.45
C ILE A 29 -0.70 23.39 -11.39
N ARG A 30 -0.89 23.24 -12.70
CA ARG A 30 -0.27 24.11 -13.72
C ARG A 30 -0.91 25.49 -13.79
N TYR A 31 -2.24 25.58 -13.70
CA TYR A 31 -3.00 26.82 -13.96
C TYR A 31 -3.65 27.39 -12.70
N TRP A 32 -4.10 26.56 -11.77
CA TRP A 32 -4.74 27.02 -10.53
C TRP A 32 -3.78 27.11 -9.35
N LYS A 33 -2.46 26.86 -9.61
CA LYS A 33 -1.37 26.97 -8.62
C LYS A 33 -1.64 26.13 -7.36
N ARG A 34 -2.30 24.99 -7.52
CA ARG A 34 -2.44 24.03 -6.42
C ARG A 34 -1.09 23.40 -6.09
N LYS A 35 -0.94 22.91 -4.86
CA LYS A 35 0.25 22.15 -4.43
C LYS A 35 0.40 20.90 -5.29
N GLY A 36 1.63 20.46 -5.44
CA GLY A 36 2.00 19.23 -6.15
C GLY A 36 3.06 19.49 -7.21
N GLU A 37 3.76 18.43 -7.54
CA GLU A 37 4.77 18.41 -8.60
C GLU A 37 4.43 17.33 -9.62
N PHE A 38 4.70 17.62 -10.88
CA PHE A 38 4.47 16.69 -11.98
C PHE A 38 5.74 16.54 -12.82
N GLU A 39 6.50 15.49 -12.54
CA GLU A 39 7.68 15.12 -13.32
C GLU A 39 7.27 14.09 -14.38
N THR A 40 7.46 14.39 -15.65
CA THR A 40 6.96 13.60 -16.77
C THR A 40 7.52 12.17 -16.81
N ARG A 41 8.82 12.01 -16.51
CA ARG A 41 9.44 10.67 -16.51
C ARG A 41 8.93 9.80 -15.38
N ASP A 42 8.70 10.40 -14.21
CA ASP A 42 8.13 9.69 -13.06
C ASP A 42 6.68 9.29 -13.33
N ALA A 43 5.87 10.20 -13.86
CA ALA A 43 4.49 9.93 -14.26
C ALA A 43 4.42 8.82 -15.32
N LEU A 44 5.28 8.87 -16.37
CA LEU A 44 5.35 7.82 -17.38
C LEU A 44 5.76 6.47 -16.76
N THR A 45 6.72 6.47 -15.84
CA THR A 45 7.11 5.26 -15.10
C THR A 45 5.91 4.70 -14.33
N SER A 46 5.14 5.53 -13.65
CA SER A 46 3.93 5.13 -12.90
C SER A 46 2.88 4.50 -13.82
N LEU A 47 2.61 5.11 -14.98
CA LEU A 47 1.68 4.58 -15.98
C LEU A 47 2.16 3.22 -16.56
N LEU A 48 3.45 3.09 -16.87
CA LEU A 48 4.03 1.83 -17.35
C LEU A 48 3.98 0.72 -16.28
N MET A 49 4.20 1.09 -15.02
CA MET A 49 4.05 0.17 -13.89
C MET A 49 2.59 -0.30 -13.77
N GLY A 50 1.62 0.60 -13.90
CA GLY A 50 0.20 0.25 -13.91
C GLY A 50 -0.19 -0.67 -15.06
N ALA A 51 0.27 -0.37 -16.29
CA ALA A 51 0.04 -1.23 -17.45
C ALA A 51 0.63 -2.64 -17.27
N GLY A 52 1.85 -2.72 -16.75
CA GLY A 52 2.49 -4.01 -16.45
C GLY A 52 1.80 -4.78 -15.32
N ASN A 53 1.23 -4.08 -14.32
CA ASN A 53 0.41 -4.70 -13.28
C ASN A 53 -0.86 -5.34 -13.86
N VAL A 54 -1.55 -4.65 -14.78
CA VAL A 54 -2.71 -5.22 -15.48
C VAL A 54 -2.31 -6.46 -16.26
N ALA A 55 -1.19 -6.42 -17.01
CA ALA A 55 -0.68 -7.58 -17.76
C ALA A 55 -0.33 -8.75 -16.83
N ALA A 56 0.35 -8.49 -15.72
CA ALA A 56 0.67 -9.51 -14.71
C ALA A 56 -0.59 -10.11 -14.08
N GLY A 57 -1.60 -9.28 -13.78
CA GLY A 57 -2.90 -9.72 -13.26
C GLY A 57 -3.65 -10.64 -14.24
N LEU A 58 -3.61 -10.33 -15.54
CA LEU A 58 -4.18 -11.19 -16.59
C LEU A 58 -3.47 -12.54 -16.70
N LEU A 59 -2.15 -12.56 -16.54
CA LEU A 59 -1.34 -13.77 -16.68
C LEU A 59 -1.37 -14.67 -15.44
N LEU A 60 -1.38 -14.09 -14.25
CA LEU A 60 -1.16 -14.80 -12.99
C LEU A 60 -2.36 -14.79 -12.04
N GLY A 61 -3.31 -13.87 -12.23
CA GLY A 61 -4.44 -13.69 -11.32
C GLY A 61 -5.38 -14.90 -11.23
N PHE A 62 -5.38 -15.77 -12.25
CA PHE A 62 -6.20 -16.99 -12.24
C PHE A 62 -5.83 -17.92 -11.07
N VAL A 63 -4.58 -17.91 -10.60
CA VAL A 63 -4.11 -18.77 -9.50
C VAL A 63 -4.87 -18.44 -8.22
N SER A 64 -4.97 -17.16 -7.87
CA SER A 64 -5.71 -16.72 -6.68
C SER A 64 -7.22 -16.97 -6.83
N VAL A 65 -7.78 -16.73 -8.02
CA VAL A 65 -9.20 -16.98 -8.29
C VAL A 65 -9.54 -18.46 -8.12
N VAL A 66 -8.77 -19.38 -8.74
CA VAL A 66 -8.99 -20.82 -8.62
C VAL A 66 -8.85 -21.29 -7.17
N ALA A 67 -7.81 -20.82 -6.46
CA ALA A 67 -7.59 -21.16 -5.06
C ALA A 67 -8.77 -20.70 -4.18
N LEU A 68 -9.25 -19.46 -4.33
CA LEU A 68 -10.37 -18.93 -3.55
C LEU A 68 -11.69 -19.60 -3.89
N LEU A 69 -11.95 -19.96 -5.16
CA LEU A 69 -13.11 -20.75 -5.54
C LEU A 69 -13.06 -22.19 -4.99
N TRP A 70 -11.87 -22.76 -4.88
CA TRP A 70 -11.71 -24.03 -4.19
C TRP A 70 -12.00 -23.91 -2.70
N VAL A 71 -11.46 -22.88 -2.00
CA VAL A 71 -11.76 -22.62 -0.58
C VAL A 71 -13.25 -22.34 -0.38
N TRP A 72 -13.92 -21.69 -1.30
CA TRP A 72 -15.36 -21.40 -1.25
C TRP A 72 -16.22 -22.63 -1.03
N GLN A 73 -15.80 -23.81 -1.45
CA GLN A 73 -16.52 -25.08 -1.23
C GLN A 73 -16.60 -25.43 0.26
N PHE A 74 -15.71 -24.90 1.10
CA PHE A 74 -15.61 -25.16 2.53
C PHE A 74 -16.18 -24.02 3.40
N ARG A 75 -16.93 -23.09 2.82
CA ARG A 75 -17.55 -21.97 3.55
C ARG A 75 -18.47 -22.44 4.66
N PHE A 76 -18.45 -21.70 5.77
CA PHE A 76 -19.30 -22.00 6.92
C PHE A 76 -20.75 -21.52 6.75
N PHE A 77 -20.93 -20.40 6.00
CA PHE A 77 -22.26 -19.80 5.78
C PHE A 77 -22.50 -19.59 4.29
N ASP A 78 -23.79 -19.55 3.91
CA ASP A 78 -24.23 -19.14 2.58
C ASP A 78 -24.95 -17.79 2.70
N LEU A 79 -24.19 -16.70 2.54
CA LEU A 79 -24.68 -15.34 2.75
C LEU A 79 -25.51 -14.80 1.58
N GLY A 80 -25.44 -15.46 0.40
CA GLY A 80 -26.10 -15.00 -0.81
C GLY A 80 -25.57 -13.68 -1.35
N LEU A 81 -26.42 -12.96 -2.12
CA LEU A 81 -26.08 -11.69 -2.79
C LEU A 81 -26.98 -10.53 -2.33
N HIS A 82 -27.38 -10.51 -1.07
CA HIS A 82 -28.17 -9.42 -0.50
C HIS A 82 -27.32 -8.14 -0.37
N TRP A 83 -27.94 -6.98 -0.47
CA TRP A 83 -27.22 -5.69 -0.39
C TRP A 83 -26.35 -5.53 0.86
N TRP A 84 -26.82 -6.02 2.01
CA TRP A 84 -26.05 -5.95 3.26
C TRP A 84 -24.77 -6.81 3.24
N VAL A 85 -24.74 -7.89 2.41
CA VAL A 85 -23.54 -8.72 2.20
C VAL A 85 -22.43 -7.90 1.55
N PHE A 86 -22.75 -7.04 0.59
CA PHE A 86 -21.78 -6.14 -0.04
C PHE A 86 -21.25 -5.10 0.94
N VAL A 87 -22.12 -4.53 1.80
CA VAL A 87 -21.68 -3.58 2.84
C VAL A 87 -20.77 -4.27 3.85
N ALA A 88 -21.17 -5.44 4.34
CA ALA A 88 -20.35 -6.22 5.27
C ALA A 88 -19.02 -6.64 4.61
N ALA A 89 -19.05 -7.17 3.38
CA ALA A 89 -17.87 -7.53 2.63
C ALA A 89 -16.93 -6.34 2.46
N PHE A 90 -17.41 -5.13 2.16
CA PHE A 90 -16.60 -3.93 2.04
C PHE A 90 -15.89 -3.60 3.35
N ILE A 91 -16.60 -3.63 4.49
CA ILE A 91 -16.02 -3.32 5.81
C ILE A 91 -14.94 -4.35 6.18
N PHE A 92 -15.22 -5.65 6.00
CA PHE A 92 -14.26 -6.71 6.32
C PHE A 92 -13.08 -6.73 5.34
N ASP A 93 -13.30 -6.43 4.06
CA ASP A 93 -12.23 -6.34 3.08
C ASP A 93 -11.35 -5.11 3.29
N ASP A 94 -11.90 -3.98 3.72
CA ASP A 94 -11.12 -2.79 4.08
C ASP A 94 -10.24 -3.05 5.32
N LEU A 95 -10.75 -3.79 6.34
CA LEU A 95 -9.92 -4.28 7.45
C LEU A 95 -8.83 -5.25 6.96
N ARG A 96 -9.18 -6.19 6.08
CA ARG A 96 -8.20 -7.10 5.46
C ARG A 96 -7.13 -6.32 4.70
N TYR A 97 -7.53 -5.26 3.97
CA TYR A 97 -6.59 -4.38 3.27
C TYR A 97 -5.63 -3.69 4.24
N TYR A 98 -6.13 -3.14 5.35
CA TYR A 98 -5.29 -2.60 6.43
C TYR A 98 -4.25 -3.64 6.92
N CYS A 99 -4.68 -4.87 7.19
CA CYS A 99 -3.79 -5.93 7.62
C CYS A 99 -2.73 -6.25 6.56
N TYR A 100 -3.14 -6.42 5.30
CA TYR A 100 -2.24 -6.63 4.16
C TYR A 100 -1.21 -5.51 4.05
N HIS A 101 -1.66 -4.26 4.06
CA HIS A 101 -0.83 -3.09 3.87
C HIS A 101 0.21 -2.94 5.00
N ARG A 102 -0.22 -3.19 6.25
CA ARG A 102 0.70 -3.23 7.40
C ARG A 102 1.74 -4.35 7.27
N ILE A 103 1.35 -5.54 6.81
CA ILE A 103 2.28 -6.64 6.53
C ILE A 103 3.24 -6.25 5.41
N ALA A 104 2.77 -5.59 4.36
CA ALA A 104 3.60 -5.14 3.25
C ALA A 104 4.73 -4.20 3.68
N HIS A 105 4.53 -3.40 4.72
CA HIS A 105 5.57 -2.54 5.29
C HIS A 105 6.47 -3.24 6.33
N ARG A 106 6.04 -4.37 6.90
CA ARG A 106 6.73 -5.04 8.03
C ARG A 106 7.40 -6.34 7.66
N VAL A 107 7.11 -6.91 6.49
CA VAL A 107 7.68 -8.15 5.99
C VAL A 107 8.34 -7.91 4.65
N ARG A 108 9.66 -8.06 4.58
CA ARG A 108 10.46 -7.71 3.40
C ARG A 108 10.02 -8.44 2.12
N TRP A 109 9.55 -9.69 2.22
CA TRP A 109 9.00 -10.44 1.09
C TRP A 109 7.82 -9.72 0.43
N VAL A 110 6.92 -9.17 1.26
CA VAL A 110 5.75 -8.43 0.76
C VAL A 110 6.12 -6.99 0.41
N TRP A 111 7.05 -6.37 1.15
CA TRP A 111 7.60 -5.06 0.82
C TRP A 111 8.24 -5.04 -0.58
N ALA A 112 8.90 -6.13 -1.01
CA ALA A 112 9.54 -6.19 -2.32
C ALA A 112 8.59 -5.96 -3.50
N GLU A 113 7.30 -6.19 -3.32
CA GLU A 113 6.27 -5.78 -4.27
C GLU A 113 5.76 -4.37 -4.00
N HIS A 114 5.57 -4.01 -2.73
CA HIS A 114 4.92 -2.76 -2.33
C HIS A 114 5.84 -1.52 -2.43
N VAL A 115 7.15 -1.69 -2.25
CA VAL A 115 8.15 -0.62 -2.37
C VAL A 115 8.10 0.12 -3.71
N ASN A 116 7.66 -0.53 -4.77
CA ASN A 116 7.48 0.07 -6.09
C ASN A 116 6.52 1.27 -6.02
N HIS A 117 5.42 1.10 -5.30
CA HIS A 117 4.41 2.11 -5.07
C HIS A 117 4.97 3.33 -4.32
N HIS A 118 5.80 3.12 -3.30
CA HIS A 118 6.46 4.18 -2.54
C HIS A 118 7.68 4.80 -3.23
N SER A 119 8.16 4.24 -4.34
CA SER A 119 9.44 4.66 -4.95
C SER A 119 9.38 5.98 -5.73
N SER A 120 8.20 6.56 -5.96
CA SER A 120 8.08 7.89 -6.55
C SER A 120 8.54 8.98 -5.57
N GLN A 121 9.34 9.93 -6.05
CA GLN A 121 9.73 11.11 -5.29
C GLN A 121 8.79 12.30 -5.54
N HIS A 122 7.80 12.12 -6.42
CA HIS A 122 6.72 13.05 -6.72
C HIS A 122 5.39 12.41 -6.33
N TYR A 123 4.51 13.19 -5.71
CA TYR A 123 3.25 12.66 -5.21
C TYR A 123 2.07 13.33 -5.90
N ASN A 124 1.42 12.58 -6.77
CA ASN A 124 0.27 13.02 -7.56
C ASN A 124 -0.56 11.79 -7.98
N LEU A 125 -1.69 11.98 -8.64
CA LEU A 125 -2.61 10.89 -8.99
C LEU A 125 -1.97 9.79 -9.86
N THR A 126 -0.86 10.06 -10.57
CA THR A 126 -0.15 8.99 -11.29
C THR A 126 0.54 8.03 -10.35
N THR A 127 0.91 8.47 -9.13
CA THR A 127 1.51 7.60 -8.09
C THR A 127 0.58 6.46 -7.71
N ALA A 128 -0.74 6.67 -7.68
CA ALA A 128 -1.72 5.62 -7.47
C ALA A 128 -1.61 4.47 -8.49
N LEU A 129 -1.18 4.76 -9.71
CA LEU A 129 -1.02 3.79 -10.79
C LEU A 129 0.36 3.13 -10.80
N ARG A 130 1.28 3.52 -9.89
CA ARG A 130 2.61 2.91 -9.73
C ARG A 130 2.50 1.57 -9.00
N GLN A 131 1.92 0.58 -9.68
CA GLN A 131 1.58 -0.72 -9.11
C GLN A 131 2.60 -1.80 -9.45
N SER A 132 2.76 -2.78 -8.55
CA SER A 132 3.71 -3.88 -8.70
C SER A 132 3.32 -4.87 -9.82
N TRP A 133 4.32 -5.42 -10.49
CA TRP A 133 4.16 -6.55 -11.43
C TRP A 133 4.19 -7.91 -10.71
N THR A 134 4.60 -7.95 -9.45
CA THR A 134 4.89 -9.18 -8.70
C THR A 134 3.92 -9.47 -7.56
N GLY A 135 2.87 -8.66 -7.39
CA GLY A 135 1.90 -8.81 -6.31
C GLY A 135 1.27 -10.20 -6.22
N GLN A 136 0.94 -10.80 -7.37
CA GLN A 136 0.38 -12.17 -7.43
C GLN A 136 1.35 -13.24 -6.91
N MET A 137 2.67 -12.96 -6.92
CA MET A 137 3.70 -13.91 -6.52
C MET A 137 3.92 -13.94 -5.00
N THR A 138 3.46 -12.92 -4.28
CA THR A 138 3.66 -12.83 -2.81
C THR A 138 2.83 -13.81 -2.02
N GLY A 139 1.76 -14.35 -2.61
CA GLY A 139 0.83 -15.25 -1.95
C GLY A 139 -0.17 -14.56 -1.01
N MET A 140 -0.19 -13.22 -0.97
CA MET A 140 -0.99 -12.47 0.00
C MET A 140 -2.51 -12.55 -0.24
N PHE A 141 -2.96 -13.15 -1.35
CA PHE A 141 -4.36 -13.50 -1.55
C PHE A 141 -4.90 -14.42 -0.43
N VAL A 142 -4.03 -15.12 0.30
CA VAL A 142 -4.42 -15.96 1.44
C VAL A 142 -5.15 -15.16 2.53
N LEU A 143 -4.93 -13.86 2.63
CA LEU A 143 -5.66 -13.00 3.56
C LEU A 143 -7.15 -12.84 3.21
N GLN A 144 -7.57 -13.23 2.00
CA GLN A 144 -8.98 -13.29 1.63
C GLN A 144 -9.65 -14.59 2.11
N VAL A 145 -8.88 -15.63 2.42
CA VAL A 145 -9.39 -16.94 2.83
C VAL A 145 -10.37 -16.87 4.01
N PRO A 146 -10.11 -16.11 5.10
CA PRO A 146 -11.07 -15.98 6.19
C PRO A 146 -12.44 -15.42 5.73
N LEU A 147 -12.45 -14.45 4.82
CA LEU A 147 -13.68 -13.87 4.29
C LEU A 147 -14.46 -14.90 3.46
N VAL A 148 -13.75 -15.67 2.63
CA VAL A 148 -14.34 -16.73 1.82
C VAL A 148 -14.95 -17.81 2.70
N LEU A 149 -14.24 -18.25 3.76
CA LEU A 149 -14.76 -19.23 4.71
C LEU A 149 -15.96 -18.72 5.51
N LEU A 150 -16.02 -17.41 5.81
CA LEU A 150 -17.18 -16.77 6.41
C LEU A 150 -18.41 -16.73 5.48
N GLY A 151 -18.26 -17.05 4.20
CA GLY A 151 -19.38 -17.13 3.25
C GLY A 151 -19.49 -15.90 2.33
N PHE A 152 -18.48 -15.04 2.26
CA PHE A 152 -18.42 -14.01 1.21
C PHE A 152 -17.88 -14.64 -0.08
N HIS A 153 -18.70 -14.61 -1.14
CA HIS A 153 -18.32 -15.18 -2.42
C HIS A 153 -17.05 -14.46 -2.97
N PRO A 154 -16.05 -15.16 -3.53
CA PRO A 154 -14.83 -14.54 -4.07
C PRO A 154 -15.10 -13.39 -5.05
N ALA A 155 -16.15 -13.49 -5.88
CA ALA A 155 -16.53 -12.41 -6.79
C ALA A 155 -17.06 -11.16 -6.04
N VAL A 156 -17.77 -11.32 -4.91
CA VAL A 156 -18.21 -10.20 -4.06
C VAL A 156 -16.99 -9.51 -3.44
N ILE A 157 -16.03 -10.29 -2.93
CA ILE A 157 -14.78 -9.76 -2.36
C ILE A 157 -14.02 -8.98 -3.45
N ALA A 158 -13.85 -9.54 -4.65
CA ALA A 158 -13.18 -8.87 -5.76
C ALA A 158 -13.89 -7.57 -6.16
N PHE A 159 -15.22 -7.58 -6.17
CA PHE A 159 -16.02 -6.41 -6.50
C PHE A 159 -15.85 -5.27 -5.48
N VAL A 160 -15.99 -5.55 -4.18
CA VAL A 160 -15.83 -4.52 -3.12
C VAL A 160 -14.37 -4.05 -3.01
N TYR A 161 -13.40 -4.93 -3.21
CA TYR A 161 -11.99 -4.57 -3.30
C TYR A 161 -11.72 -3.60 -4.44
N GLY A 162 -12.36 -3.79 -5.59
CA GLY A 162 -12.28 -2.84 -6.71
C GLY A 162 -12.74 -1.43 -6.33
N PHE A 163 -13.82 -1.28 -5.56
CA PHE A 163 -14.26 0.02 -5.03
C PHE A 163 -13.26 0.62 -4.04
N ASN A 164 -12.65 -0.21 -3.20
CA ASN A 164 -11.60 0.23 -2.28
C ASN A 164 -10.40 0.80 -3.06
N LEU A 165 -9.98 0.15 -4.15
CA LEU A 165 -8.89 0.65 -5.01
C LEU A 165 -9.26 1.94 -5.75
N ILE A 166 -10.51 2.07 -6.22
CA ILE A 166 -11.00 3.32 -6.83
C ILE A 166 -10.98 4.47 -5.81
N TYR A 167 -11.41 4.18 -4.57
CA TYR A 167 -11.32 5.16 -3.48
C TYR A 167 -9.88 5.60 -3.26
N GLN A 168 -8.95 4.67 -3.21
CA GLN A 168 -7.53 4.98 -2.97
C GLN A 168 -6.88 5.80 -4.09
N PHE A 169 -7.39 5.76 -5.32
CA PHE A 169 -6.83 6.55 -6.41
C PHE A 169 -6.82 8.05 -6.10
N TRP A 170 -7.96 8.62 -5.71
CA TRP A 170 -8.09 10.07 -5.56
C TRP A 170 -7.38 10.64 -4.33
N ILE A 171 -7.00 9.81 -3.34
CA ILE A 171 -6.25 10.28 -2.16
C ILE A 171 -4.75 10.48 -2.44
N HIS A 172 -4.24 10.07 -3.60
CA HIS A 172 -2.84 10.25 -4.01
C HIS A 172 -2.60 11.64 -4.61
N THR A 173 -2.84 12.70 -3.85
CA THR A 173 -2.64 14.07 -4.36
C THR A 173 -2.20 15.05 -3.29
N GLU A 174 -1.40 16.04 -3.68
CA GLU A 174 -1.09 17.21 -2.87
C GLU A 174 -2.05 18.37 -3.17
N ALA A 175 -2.82 18.30 -4.26
CA ALA A 175 -3.71 19.39 -4.70
C ALA A 175 -4.91 19.61 -3.78
N ILE A 176 -5.21 18.64 -2.90
CA ILE A 176 -6.28 18.68 -1.91
C ILE A 176 -5.65 18.77 -0.53
N ASP A 177 -5.97 19.82 0.22
CA ASP A 177 -5.55 19.98 1.62
C ASP A 177 -6.35 19.05 2.55
N LYS A 178 -6.38 19.34 3.85
CA LYS A 178 -7.14 18.58 4.84
C LYS A 178 -8.64 18.83 4.71
N PHE A 179 -9.41 17.79 4.96
CA PHE A 179 -10.87 17.88 5.09
C PHE A 179 -11.30 18.29 6.51
N PRO A 180 -12.59 18.65 6.71
CA PRO A 180 -13.15 18.87 8.04
C PRO A 180 -12.97 17.64 8.95
N ARG A 181 -12.77 17.89 10.24
CA ARG A 181 -12.48 16.87 11.27
C ARG A 181 -13.34 15.60 11.23
N PRO A 182 -14.68 15.65 11.04
CA PRO A 182 -15.47 14.42 10.99
C PRO A 182 -15.08 13.48 9.84
N ILE A 183 -14.73 14.05 8.68
CA ILE A 183 -14.29 13.29 7.50
C ILE A 183 -12.90 12.69 7.78
N GLU A 184 -11.95 13.51 8.25
CA GLU A 184 -10.59 13.08 8.64
C GLU A 184 -10.60 12.04 9.77
N TYR A 185 -11.66 11.99 10.60
CA TYR A 185 -11.73 11.01 11.67
C TYR A 185 -12.11 9.61 11.18
N VAL A 186 -12.96 9.52 10.17
CA VAL A 186 -13.52 8.25 9.67
C VAL A 186 -12.80 7.74 8.43
N PHE A 187 -12.50 8.63 7.48
CA PHE A 187 -12.01 8.26 6.16
C PHE A 187 -10.52 8.52 6.00
N ASN A 188 -9.86 7.66 5.23
CA ASN A 188 -8.52 7.93 4.74
C ASN A 188 -8.58 9.03 3.67
N THR A 189 -7.89 10.12 3.90
CA THR A 189 -7.93 11.33 3.07
C THR A 189 -6.55 11.59 2.45
N PRO A 190 -6.43 12.53 1.49
CA PRO A 190 -5.11 12.89 0.96
C PRO A 190 -4.09 13.25 2.03
N SER A 191 -4.49 13.94 3.12
CA SER A 191 -3.57 14.30 4.21
C SER A 191 -3.00 13.07 4.93
N HIS A 192 -3.82 12.06 5.16
CA HIS A 192 -3.38 10.81 5.80
C HIS A 192 -2.49 9.99 4.86
N HIS A 193 -2.81 9.97 3.58
CA HIS A 193 -2.09 9.15 2.62
C HIS A 193 -0.77 9.80 2.18
N ARG A 194 -0.66 11.14 2.24
CA ARG A 194 0.63 11.85 2.15
C ARG A 194 1.59 11.45 3.26
N VAL A 195 1.10 11.35 4.51
CA VAL A 195 1.87 10.84 5.65
C VAL A 195 2.34 9.41 5.40
N HIS A 196 1.44 8.55 4.88
CA HIS A 196 1.76 7.17 4.57
C HIS A 196 2.91 7.03 3.55
N HIS A 197 2.93 7.87 2.52
CA HIS A 197 3.98 7.89 1.50
C HIS A 197 5.25 8.64 1.90
N ALA A 198 5.27 9.24 3.10
CA ALA A 198 6.39 10.08 3.50
C ALA A 198 7.58 9.29 4.07
N THR A 199 8.79 9.80 3.82
CA THR A 199 10.05 9.27 4.35
C THR A 199 10.53 9.99 5.61
N ASN A 200 9.80 10.99 6.09
CA ASN A 200 10.10 11.64 7.36
C ASN A 200 10.09 10.61 8.49
N PRO A 201 11.08 10.59 9.39
CA PRO A 201 11.14 9.56 10.44
C PRO A 201 9.85 9.38 11.23
N ARG A 202 9.15 10.47 11.57
CA ARG A 202 7.86 10.44 12.27
C ARG A 202 6.78 9.66 11.51
N TYR A 203 6.78 9.73 10.18
CA TYR A 203 5.74 9.23 9.29
C TYR A 203 5.98 7.81 8.80
N LEU A 204 7.22 7.29 8.94
CA LEU A 204 7.52 5.92 8.52
C LEU A 204 6.55 4.94 9.16
N ASP A 205 6.08 3.97 8.38
CA ASP A 205 5.21 2.89 8.85
C ASP A 205 3.95 3.38 9.61
N ALA A 206 3.23 4.34 9.02
CA ALA A 206 1.98 4.90 9.55
C ALA A 206 0.88 4.92 8.49
N ASN A 207 -0.39 5.02 8.93
CA ASN A 207 -1.58 5.24 8.12
C ASN A 207 -1.78 4.20 6.99
N TYR A 208 -1.94 2.93 7.37
CA TYR A 208 -2.08 1.80 6.42
C TYR A 208 -3.48 1.61 5.82
N ALA A 209 -4.49 2.38 6.29
CA ALA A 209 -5.87 2.19 5.86
C ALA A 209 -6.06 2.36 4.34
N GLY A 210 -6.98 1.59 3.77
CA GLY A 210 -7.48 1.81 2.41
C GLY A 210 -8.51 2.95 2.38
N THR A 211 -9.71 2.69 2.87
CA THR A 211 -10.81 3.66 2.88
C THR A 211 -11.06 4.23 4.28
N LEU A 212 -11.07 3.41 5.32
CA LEU A 212 -11.47 3.81 6.68
C LEU A 212 -10.25 3.96 7.59
N ILE A 213 -9.84 5.20 7.88
CA ILE A 213 -8.71 5.51 8.77
C ILE A 213 -8.95 5.07 10.23
N ILE A 214 -10.17 4.67 10.55
CA ILE A 214 -10.52 4.15 11.88
C ILE A 214 -9.67 2.92 12.26
N TRP A 215 -9.22 2.12 11.29
CA TRP A 215 -8.34 0.98 11.56
C TRP A 215 -7.00 1.44 12.13
N ASP A 216 -6.40 2.48 11.54
CA ASP A 216 -5.15 3.04 12.07
C ASP A 216 -5.32 3.62 13.47
N ARG A 217 -6.47 4.24 13.74
CA ARG A 217 -6.79 4.74 15.08
C ARG A 217 -6.98 3.60 16.09
N MET A 218 -7.68 2.55 15.70
CA MET A 218 -7.93 1.38 16.55
C MET A 218 -6.64 0.60 16.88
N PHE A 219 -5.74 0.47 15.90
CA PHE A 219 -4.51 -0.30 16.05
C PHE A 219 -3.27 0.55 16.34
N GLY A 220 -3.43 1.85 16.63
CA GLY A 220 -2.36 2.74 17.08
C GLY A 220 -1.31 3.08 16.02
N THR A 221 -1.67 3.01 14.73
CA THR A 221 -0.78 3.34 13.60
C THR A 221 -1.12 4.68 12.95
N PHE A 222 -2.08 5.43 13.50
CA PHE A 222 -2.47 6.73 13.00
C PHE A 222 -1.45 7.82 13.36
N VAL A 223 -1.02 8.58 12.36
CA VAL A 223 -0.20 9.78 12.51
C VAL A 223 -0.79 10.90 11.66
N GLU A 224 -1.00 12.05 12.27
CA GLU A 224 -1.52 13.23 11.58
C GLU A 224 -0.43 13.95 10.79
N GLU A 225 -0.79 14.50 9.63
CA GLU A 225 0.08 15.39 8.86
C GLU A 225 0.26 16.72 9.60
N LEU A 226 1.52 17.10 9.83
CA LEU A 226 1.87 18.32 10.57
C LEU A 226 2.36 19.41 9.61
N PRO A 227 1.91 20.65 9.77
CA PRO A 227 2.36 21.77 8.95
C PRO A 227 3.88 22.05 9.07
N GLU A 228 4.45 21.76 10.26
CA GLU A 228 5.88 21.95 10.55
C GLU A 228 6.78 20.82 10.07
N ASP A 229 6.22 19.67 9.64
CA ASP A 229 6.98 18.52 9.15
C ASP A 229 6.33 17.99 7.85
N MET A 230 6.43 18.79 6.79
CA MET A 230 5.83 18.46 5.48
C MET A 230 6.35 17.13 4.92
N PRO A 231 5.47 16.28 4.37
CA PRO A 231 5.84 15.00 3.78
C PRO A 231 6.92 15.11 2.71
N ARG A 232 7.92 14.25 2.77
CA ARG A 232 8.97 14.05 1.75
C ARG A 232 8.79 12.67 1.16
N TYR A 233 8.64 12.58 -0.15
CA TYR A 233 8.28 11.34 -0.84
C TYR A 233 9.48 10.55 -1.35
N GLY A 234 9.22 9.31 -1.71
CA GLY A 234 10.20 8.32 -2.12
C GLY A 234 10.37 7.22 -1.08
N ILE A 235 11.53 6.57 -1.12
CA ILE A 235 11.95 5.58 -0.12
C ILE A 235 13.24 6.05 0.55
N VAL A 236 13.54 5.52 1.73
CA VAL A 236 14.72 5.94 2.53
C VAL A 236 16.02 5.94 1.70
N LYS A 237 16.16 4.97 0.79
CA LYS A 237 17.23 4.94 -0.21
C LYS A 237 16.61 4.84 -1.60
N ASN A 238 16.43 5.97 -2.26
CA ASN A 238 15.79 6.04 -3.57
C ASN A 238 16.47 5.16 -4.63
N VAL A 239 15.66 4.63 -5.56
CA VAL A 239 16.11 3.73 -6.64
C VAL A 239 17.03 4.45 -7.64
N GLY A 240 16.86 5.76 -7.79
CA GLY A 240 17.69 6.61 -8.65
C GLY A 240 17.50 6.35 -10.15
N THR A 241 16.33 5.86 -10.55
CA THR A 241 16.02 5.56 -11.96
C THR A 241 14.53 5.63 -12.25
N PHE A 242 14.20 6.00 -13.49
CA PHE A 242 12.84 5.94 -14.06
C PHE A 242 12.61 4.67 -14.90
N ASN A 243 13.56 3.73 -14.95
CA ASN A 243 13.38 2.48 -15.68
C ASN A 243 12.38 1.56 -14.94
N PRO A 244 11.19 1.26 -15.52
CA PRO A 244 10.13 0.53 -14.81
C PRO A 244 10.55 -0.90 -14.45
N VAL A 245 11.40 -1.55 -15.23
CA VAL A 245 11.91 -2.91 -14.92
C VAL A 245 12.81 -2.87 -13.68
N ARG A 246 13.71 -1.87 -13.60
CA ARG A 246 14.53 -1.71 -12.39
C ARG A 246 13.68 -1.36 -11.18
N VAL A 247 12.69 -0.49 -11.34
CA VAL A 247 11.74 -0.16 -10.26
C VAL A 247 10.97 -1.40 -9.82
N ALA A 248 10.50 -2.23 -10.75
CA ALA A 248 9.73 -3.45 -10.43
C ALA A 248 10.53 -4.50 -9.64
N PHE A 249 11.83 -4.62 -9.89
CA PHE A 249 12.61 -5.76 -9.40
C PHE A 249 13.76 -5.41 -8.46
N HIS A 250 14.03 -4.12 -8.17
CA HIS A 250 15.22 -3.72 -7.41
C HIS A 250 15.29 -4.37 -6.02
N GLU A 251 14.17 -4.42 -5.29
CA GLU A 251 14.14 -4.98 -3.94
C GLU A 251 14.17 -6.51 -3.97
N TRP A 252 13.53 -7.16 -4.95
CA TRP A 252 13.66 -8.59 -5.17
C TRP A 252 15.12 -8.99 -5.39
N VAL A 253 15.82 -8.28 -6.27
CA VAL A 253 17.25 -8.50 -6.54
C VAL A 253 18.09 -8.22 -5.28
N GLY A 254 17.78 -7.15 -4.54
CA GLY A 254 18.44 -6.84 -3.28
C GLY A 254 18.26 -7.95 -2.24
N MET A 255 17.03 -8.40 -2.04
CA MET A 255 16.69 -9.46 -1.10
C MET A 255 17.37 -10.79 -1.48
N LEU A 256 17.34 -11.19 -2.75
CA LEU A 256 18.00 -12.42 -3.22
C LEU A 256 19.52 -12.35 -3.02
N LYS A 257 20.17 -11.21 -3.32
CA LYS A 257 21.60 -11.04 -3.04
C LYS A 257 21.91 -11.24 -1.56
N ASP A 258 21.08 -10.70 -0.67
CA ASP A 258 21.26 -10.86 0.77
C ASP A 258 21.07 -12.32 1.19
N VAL A 259 19.98 -12.98 0.78
CA VAL A 259 19.68 -14.38 1.10
C VAL A 259 20.80 -15.34 0.66
N PHE A 260 21.41 -15.08 -0.51
CA PHE A 260 22.48 -15.91 -1.05
C PHE A 260 23.90 -15.47 -0.68
N SER A 261 24.04 -14.47 0.23
CA SER A 261 25.34 -14.04 0.74
C SER A 261 26.06 -15.16 1.46
N ARG A 262 27.41 -15.17 1.38
CA ARG A 262 28.25 -16.18 2.05
C ARG A 262 28.28 -15.96 3.57
N GLY A 263 28.52 -17.03 4.30
CA GLY A 263 28.68 -16.98 5.76
C GLY A 263 27.39 -16.86 6.57
N LEU A 264 26.22 -16.79 5.94
CA LEU A 264 24.95 -16.69 6.65
C LEU A 264 24.42 -18.05 7.09
N THR A 265 23.87 -18.08 8.32
CA THR A 265 23.06 -19.21 8.82
C THR A 265 21.71 -19.27 8.10
N LEU A 266 21.04 -20.42 8.13
CA LEU A 266 19.67 -20.58 7.57
C LEU A 266 18.68 -19.59 8.21
N ARG A 267 18.78 -19.39 9.54
CA ARG A 267 17.95 -18.40 10.26
C ARG A 267 18.14 -16.97 9.71
N GLN A 268 19.38 -16.55 9.47
CA GLN A 268 19.66 -15.23 8.91
C GLN A 268 19.12 -15.09 7.49
N ARG A 269 19.21 -16.13 6.66
CA ARG A 269 18.61 -16.13 5.31
C ARG A 269 17.09 -15.97 5.35
N LEU A 270 16.42 -16.69 6.24
CA LEU A 270 14.96 -16.54 6.44
C LEU A 270 14.62 -15.15 6.95
N LEU A 271 15.38 -14.59 7.89
CA LEU A 271 15.17 -13.25 8.41
C LEU A 271 15.33 -12.18 7.31
N TYR A 272 16.23 -12.36 6.34
CA TYR A 272 16.31 -11.44 5.18
C TYR A 272 15.04 -11.43 4.32
N MET A 273 14.17 -12.42 4.43
CA MET A 273 12.88 -12.47 3.74
C MET A 273 11.73 -11.94 4.59
N ILE A 274 11.70 -12.26 5.90
CA ILE A 274 10.53 -12.03 6.76
C ILE A 274 10.69 -10.89 7.77
N ALA A 275 11.93 -10.50 8.11
CA ALA A 275 12.14 -9.35 8.98
C ALA A 275 11.75 -8.03 8.29
N PRO A 276 11.55 -6.93 9.05
CA PRO A 276 11.21 -5.65 8.48
C PRO A 276 12.24 -5.17 7.44
N PRO A 277 11.83 -4.40 6.43
CA PRO A 277 12.74 -3.74 5.49
C PRO A 277 13.82 -2.95 6.25
N GLY A 278 15.05 -3.02 5.75
CA GLY A 278 16.20 -2.40 6.44
C GLY A 278 16.86 -3.26 7.52
N TRP A 279 16.31 -4.41 7.88
CA TRP A 279 17.00 -5.34 8.78
C TRP A 279 18.24 -5.95 8.10
N SER A 280 19.31 -6.12 8.88
CA SER A 280 20.52 -6.87 8.48
C SER A 280 21.07 -7.66 9.66
N HIS A 281 21.71 -8.80 9.36
CA HIS A 281 22.25 -9.72 10.39
C HIS A 281 23.38 -9.14 11.22
N ASP A 282 24.05 -8.12 10.69
CA ASP A 282 25.22 -7.43 11.26
C ASP A 282 24.91 -6.01 11.76
N GLY A 283 23.64 -5.57 11.69
CA GLY A 283 23.25 -4.21 12.08
C GLY A 283 23.73 -3.09 11.14
N SER A 284 24.25 -3.44 9.94
CA SER A 284 24.76 -2.46 8.98
C SER A 284 23.68 -1.62 8.31
N ARG A 285 22.42 -2.01 8.45
CA ARG A 285 21.23 -1.29 7.93
C ARG A 285 20.30 -0.91 9.07
N LYS A 286 19.33 -0.07 8.78
CA LYS A 286 18.36 0.45 9.75
C LYS A 286 16.93 0.18 9.29
N THR A 287 16.13 -0.37 10.18
CA THR A 287 14.67 -0.48 10.03
C THR A 287 14.01 0.88 10.26
N SER A 288 12.72 0.99 9.98
CA SER A 288 11.94 2.18 10.30
C SER A 288 11.98 2.52 11.79
N GLU A 289 11.95 1.51 12.66
CA GLU A 289 12.08 1.70 14.11
C GLU A 289 13.44 2.26 14.51
N ASP A 290 14.52 1.76 13.92
CA ASP A 290 15.87 2.28 14.18
C ASP A 290 16.01 3.74 13.74
N LEU A 291 15.42 4.09 12.58
CA LEU A 291 15.40 5.46 12.08
C LEU A 291 14.61 6.40 12.97
N LYS A 292 13.45 5.96 13.49
CA LYS A 292 12.66 6.70 14.48
C LYS A 292 13.42 6.90 15.79
N ALA A 293 14.06 5.84 16.28
CA ALA A 293 14.87 5.91 17.50
C ALA A 293 16.05 6.88 17.35
N ASP A 294 16.75 6.83 16.22
CA ASP A 294 17.84 7.77 15.92
C ASP A 294 17.34 9.22 15.84
N TYR A 295 16.18 9.44 15.22
CA TYR A 295 15.57 10.76 15.14
C TYR A 295 15.26 11.32 16.53
N VAL A 296 14.67 10.52 17.43
CA VAL A 296 14.37 10.92 18.81
C VAL A 296 15.65 11.17 19.62
N ARG A 297 16.69 10.36 19.39
CA ARG A 297 18.01 10.58 20.02
C ARG A 297 18.60 11.94 19.66
N LEU A 298 18.46 12.36 18.40
CA LEU A 298 18.92 13.66 17.91
C LEU A 298 17.98 14.82 18.31
N ASN A 299 16.71 14.52 18.57
CA ASN A 299 15.65 15.47 18.89
C ASN A 299 14.87 15.02 20.12
N PRO A 300 15.43 15.09 21.34
CA PRO A 300 14.82 14.53 22.56
C PRO A 300 13.45 15.11 22.91
N SER A 301 13.14 16.34 22.49
CA SER A 301 11.83 17.00 22.67
C SER A 301 10.71 16.36 21.82
N GLU A 302 11.08 15.52 20.86
CA GLU A 302 10.14 14.79 19.99
C GLU A 302 9.72 13.42 20.58
N ALA A 303 10.38 12.96 21.65
CA ALA A 303 10.09 11.65 22.26
C ALA A 303 8.63 11.54 22.70
N GLY A 304 7.98 10.42 22.36
CA GLY A 304 6.59 10.15 22.71
C GLY A 304 5.53 10.93 21.94
N LYS A 305 5.91 11.79 21.01
CA LYS A 305 4.94 12.40 20.08
C LYS A 305 4.39 11.35 19.10
N PRO A 306 3.19 11.55 18.53
CA PRO A 306 2.61 10.59 17.59
C PRO A 306 3.60 10.16 16.48
N GLY A 307 3.66 8.87 16.23
CA GLY A 307 4.59 8.27 15.26
C GLY A 307 6.01 8.02 15.77
N LEU A 308 6.38 8.49 16.94
CA LEU A 308 7.73 8.38 17.49
C LEU A 308 7.76 7.60 18.83
N PRO A 309 8.85 6.88 19.14
CA PRO A 309 8.98 6.14 20.38
C PRO A 309 9.08 7.05 21.61
N GLN A 310 8.62 6.57 22.78
CA GLN A 310 8.63 7.34 24.04
C GLN A 310 10.03 7.53 24.62
N LYS A 311 10.93 6.56 24.43
CA LYS A 311 12.33 6.59 24.91
C LYS A 311 13.21 5.78 23.97
N TYR A 312 14.55 5.97 24.08
CA TYR A 312 15.52 5.11 23.44
C TYR A 312 15.33 3.67 23.97
N SER A 313 15.05 2.70 23.09
CA SER A 313 15.42 1.31 23.38
C SER A 313 16.93 1.24 23.16
N LEU A 314 17.67 1.09 24.27
CA LEU A 314 19.09 0.75 24.23
C LEU A 314 19.28 -0.64 23.59
#